data_86d8c84e3200b8c46d113c78431a4045
#
_entry.id   86d8c84e3200b8c46d113c78431a4045
#
_cell.length_a   1.000
_cell.length_b   1.000
_cell.length_c   1.000
_cell.angle_alpha   90.00
_cell.angle_beta   90.00
_cell.angle_gamma   90.00
#
_symmetry.space_group_name_H-M   'P 1'
#
loop_
_entity.id
_entity.type
_entity.pdbx_description
1 polymer ?
#
loop_
_entity_poly.entity_id
_entity_poly.type
_entity_poly.pdbx_seq_one_letter_code
_entity_poly.pdbx_strand_id
1 'polypeptide(L)'
;MVKFKVLSGDILGRAYYHYELSSSNYNPNINETITITCTCKNILGNPIPNKELELMMNGVSQGTSTTNELGIATWSIKLGDWGNKHFRIGNATLDLVVIGWKYIANYSSDRITLYSDGKWGMVVISGTWSNSTSGEVVLATINSEYYPFSNVSTNYSYAQNSYQAVYTAGTKICINRSGTGSYGVYCTLYFRLATPKY
;
A
#
# COMPACT_ATOMS: atom_id res chain seq x y z
N MET A 1 -21.96 -52.61 -1.93
CA MET A 1 -22.76 -51.86 -0.95
C MET A 1 -22.02 -50.55 -0.67
N VAL A 2 -22.45 -49.46 -1.27
CA VAL A 2 -21.82 -48.12 -1.09
C VAL A 2 -22.35 -47.57 0.21
N LYS A 3 -21.45 -47.37 1.18
CA LYS A 3 -21.79 -46.67 2.43
C LYS A 3 -21.79 -45.19 2.18
N PHE A 4 -22.99 -44.59 2.10
CA PHE A 4 -23.13 -43.14 2.16
C PHE A 4 -22.86 -42.70 3.60
N LYS A 5 -21.78 -41.92 3.81
CA LYS A 5 -21.58 -41.19 5.05
C LYS A 5 -22.48 -39.94 4.97
N VAL A 6 -23.67 -40.04 5.53
CA VAL A 6 -24.48 -38.83 5.75
C VAL A 6 -23.78 -38.04 6.84
N LEU A 7 -23.07 -36.99 6.43
CA LEU A 7 -22.68 -35.93 7.35
C LEU A 7 -23.96 -35.12 7.60
N SER A 8 -24.77 -35.58 8.57
CA SER A 8 -25.80 -34.72 9.14
C SER A 8 -25.12 -33.47 9.68
N GLY A 9 -25.79 -32.33 9.56
CA GLY A 9 -25.38 -31.12 10.26
C GLY A 9 -24.96 -31.44 11.68
N ASP A 10 -24.14 -30.58 12.31
CA ASP A 10 -23.75 -30.81 13.67
C ASP A 10 -25.00 -31.03 14.55
N ILE A 11 -24.82 -31.64 15.70
CA ILE A 11 -25.88 -31.95 16.67
C ILE A 11 -26.67 -30.69 17.12
N LEU A 12 -26.16 -29.49 16.73
CA LEU A 12 -26.75 -28.17 17.00
C LEU A 12 -27.47 -27.59 15.79
N GLY A 13 -27.62 -28.35 14.66
CA GLY A 13 -28.34 -27.89 13.46
C GLY A 13 -27.64 -26.84 12.63
N ARG A 14 -26.33 -26.70 12.81
CA ARG A 14 -25.57 -25.72 11.98
C ARG A 14 -25.40 -26.28 10.58
N ALA A 15 -25.80 -25.50 9.59
CA ALA A 15 -25.54 -25.82 8.20
C ALA A 15 -24.03 -25.63 7.90
N TYR A 16 -23.39 -26.67 7.33
CA TYR A 16 -22.02 -26.55 6.86
C TYR A 16 -22.04 -25.90 5.47
N TYR A 17 -21.38 -24.75 5.37
CA TYR A 17 -21.18 -24.04 4.12
C TYR A 17 -19.72 -24.15 3.67
N HIS A 18 -19.53 -24.30 2.39
CA HIS A 18 -18.22 -24.17 1.74
C HIS A 18 -18.15 -22.81 1.08
N TYR A 19 -17.13 -22.02 1.43
CA TYR A 19 -16.88 -20.70 0.88
C TYR A 19 -15.59 -20.72 0.07
N GLU A 20 -15.61 -20.12 -1.10
CA GLU A 20 -14.43 -19.87 -1.94
C GLU A 20 -14.34 -18.38 -2.22
N LEU A 21 -13.17 -17.78 -1.92
CA LEU A 21 -12.89 -16.38 -2.18
C LEU A 21 -11.99 -16.23 -3.41
N SER A 22 -12.29 -15.24 -4.24
CA SER A 22 -11.45 -14.83 -5.35
C SER A 22 -11.44 -13.31 -5.51
N SER A 23 -10.45 -12.79 -6.25
CA SER A 23 -10.31 -11.37 -6.55
C SER A 23 -10.21 -11.15 -8.05
N SER A 24 -10.71 -10.00 -8.53
CA SER A 24 -10.50 -9.55 -9.91
C SER A 24 -9.02 -9.23 -10.21
N ASN A 25 -8.22 -8.90 -9.19
CA ASN A 25 -6.78 -8.67 -9.29
C ASN A 25 -6.09 -9.10 -8.00
N TYR A 26 -5.01 -9.89 -8.10
CA TYR A 26 -4.24 -10.41 -6.96
C TYR A 26 -3.04 -9.52 -6.58
N ASN A 27 -2.63 -8.61 -7.46
CA ASN A 27 -1.58 -7.61 -7.23
C ASN A 27 -2.07 -6.21 -7.61
N PRO A 28 -3.13 -5.72 -6.93
CA PRO A 28 -3.72 -4.44 -7.27
C PRO A 28 -2.79 -3.28 -6.92
N ASN A 29 -2.91 -2.20 -7.68
CA ASN A 29 -2.25 -0.95 -7.36
C ASN A 29 -2.98 -0.22 -6.21
N ILE A 30 -2.23 0.63 -5.51
CA ILE A 30 -2.82 1.54 -4.53
C ILE A 30 -3.89 2.43 -5.20
N ASN A 31 -4.99 2.67 -4.50
CA ASN A 31 -6.21 3.34 -4.97
C ASN A 31 -7.00 2.60 -6.06
N GLU A 32 -6.58 1.41 -6.48
CA GLU A 32 -7.37 0.56 -7.34
C GLU A 32 -8.60 0.04 -6.62
N THR A 33 -9.70 -0.06 -7.35
CA THR A 33 -10.93 -0.72 -6.88
C THR A 33 -10.95 -2.14 -7.44
N ILE A 34 -11.00 -3.11 -6.56
CA ILE A 34 -11.09 -4.53 -6.92
C ILE A 34 -12.46 -5.10 -6.57
N THR A 35 -12.83 -6.19 -7.21
CA THR A 35 -14.01 -6.98 -6.85
C THR A 35 -13.56 -8.23 -6.12
N ILE A 36 -14.01 -8.40 -4.88
CA ILE A 36 -13.91 -9.66 -4.13
C ILE A 36 -15.20 -10.44 -4.37
N THR A 37 -15.06 -11.69 -4.75
CA THR A 37 -16.17 -12.60 -5.02
C THR A 37 -16.11 -13.76 -4.05
N CYS A 38 -17.25 -14.10 -3.45
CA CYS A 38 -17.42 -15.31 -2.63
C CYS A 38 -18.44 -16.23 -3.30
N THR A 39 -18.07 -17.49 -3.50
CA THR A 39 -19.01 -18.56 -3.87
C THR A 39 -19.37 -19.34 -2.62
N CYS A 40 -20.66 -19.47 -2.33
CA CYS A 40 -21.21 -20.20 -1.19
C CYS A 40 -21.97 -21.44 -1.67
N LYS A 41 -21.54 -22.61 -1.22
CA LYS A 41 -22.15 -23.92 -1.55
C LYS A 41 -22.43 -24.71 -0.28
N ASN A 42 -23.39 -25.63 -0.37
CA ASN A 42 -23.58 -26.63 0.68
C ASN A 42 -22.57 -27.79 0.50
N ILE A 43 -22.60 -28.77 1.42
CA ILE A 43 -21.71 -29.94 1.40
C ILE A 43 -21.87 -30.84 0.17
N LEU A 44 -22.98 -30.71 -0.57
CA LEU A 44 -23.26 -31.45 -1.81
C LEU A 44 -22.78 -30.69 -3.04
N GLY A 45 -22.22 -29.48 -2.87
CA GLY A 45 -21.76 -28.64 -3.97
C GLY A 45 -22.84 -27.74 -4.59
N ASN A 46 -24.08 -27.79 -4.08
CA ASN A 46 -25.18 -26.96 -4.59
C ASN A 46 -25.02 -25.51 -4.12
N PRO A 47 -25.31 -24.49 -4.96
CA PRO A 47 -25.28 -23.12 -4.58
C PRO A 47 -26.30 -22.80 -3.48
N ILE A 48 -25.95 -21.84 -2.63
CA ILE A 48 -26.83 -21.35 -1.55
C ILE A 48 -27.21 -19.91 -1.90
N PRO A 49 -28.44 -19.66 -2.43
CA PRO A 49 -28.93 -18.33 -2.70
C PRO A 49 -29.44 -17.65 -1.42
N ASN A 50 -29.58 -16.30 -1.51
CA ASN A 50 -30.17 -15.45 -0.48
C ASN A 50 -29.46 -15.56 0.89
N LYS A 51 -28.17 -15.96 0.88
CA LYS A 51 -27.34 -15.99 2.09
C LYS A 51 -26.61 -14.67 2.25
N GLU A 52 -26.88 -13.99 3.36
CA GLU A 52 -26.12 -12.79 3.75
C GLU A 52 -24.75 -13.23 4.27
N LEU A 53 -23.69 -12.58 3.73
CA LEU A 53 -22.27 -12.84 4.07
C LEU A 53 -21.60 -11.51 4.40
N GLU A 54 -20.78 -11.52 5.43
CA GLU A 54 -19.95 -10.39 5.82
C GLU A 54 -18.50 -10.62 5.39
N LEU A 55 -17.92 -9.67 4.64
CA LEU A 55 -16.52 -9.68 4.26
C LEU A 55 -15.68 -8.95 5.30
N MET A 56 -14.65 -9.59 5.81
CA MET A 56 -13.63 -8.97 6.67
C MET A 56 -12.36 -8.71 5.88
N MET A 57 -11.71 -7.56 6.07
CA MET A 57 -10.37 -7.26 5.57
C MET A 57 -9.48 -6.83 6.75
N ASN A 58 -8.40 -7.57 7.01
CA ASN A 58 -7.52 -7.35 8.16
C ASN A 58 -8.28 -7.24 9.50
N GLY A 59 -9.35 -8.02 9.67
CA GLY A 59 -10.19 -8.00 10.87
C GLY A 59 -11.24 -6.90 10.93
N VAL A 60 -11.33 -6.04 9.92
CA VAL A 60 -12.33 -4.95 9.84
C VAL A 60 -13.40 -5.32 8.82
N SER A 61 -14.68 -5.12 9.18
CA SER A 61 -15.82 -5.37 8.29
C SER A 61 -15.79 -4.46 7.07
N GLN A 62 -16.02 -5.04 5.90
CA GLN A 62 -16.18 -4.34 4.62
C GLN A 62 -17.65 -4.32 4.18
N GLY A 63 -18.56 -4.64 5.09
CA GLY A 63 -19.99 -4.73 4.84
C GLY A 63 -20.46 -6.11 4.42
N THR A 64 -21.78 -6.21 4.23
CA THR A 64 -22.47 -7.45 3.86
C THR A 64 -22.86 -7.45 2.40
N SER A 65 -22.99 -8.64 1.81
CA SER A 65 -23.54 -8.89 0.49
C SER A 65 -24.34 -10.20 0.50
N THR A 66 -25.41 -10.24 -0.25
CA THR A 66 -26.29 -11.42 -0.32
C THR A 66 -25.98 -12.24 -1.56
N THR A 67 -25.90 -13.54 -1.42
CA THR A 67 -25.68 -14.47 -2.55
C THR A 67 -26.86 -14.47 -3.51
N ASN A 68 -26.57 -14.47 -4.80
CA ASN A 68 -27.55 -14.64 -5.87
C ASN A 68 -27.94 -16.13 -6.06
N GLU A 69 -28.76 -16.44 -7.09
CA GLU A 69 -29.21 -17.80 -7.42
C GLU A 69 -28.07 -18.80 -7.69
N LEU A 70 -26.87 -18.32 -8.06
CA LEU A 70 -25.67 -19.12 -8.26
C LEU A 70 -24.82 -19.24 -6.97
N GLY A 71 -25.30 -18.76 -5.84
CA GLY A 71 -24.57 -18.75 -4.56
C GLY A 71 -23.42 -17.76 -4.54
N ILE A 72 -23.44 -16.71 -5.37
CA ILE A 72 -22.34 -15.75 -5.52
C ILE A 72 -22.70 -14.42 -4.83
N ALA A 73 -21.81 -13.93 -3.97
CA ALA A 73 -21.84 -12.59 -3.40
C ALA A 73 -20.56 -11.84 -3.81
N THR A 74 -20.66 -10.51 -3.98
CA THR A 74 -19.56 -9.66 -4.43
C THR A 74 -19.45 -8.39 -3.60
N TRP A 75 -18.21 -7.89 -3.45
CA TRP A 75 -17.89 -6.61 -2.83
C TRP A 75 -16.95 -5.82 -3.72
N SER A 76 -17.19 -4.52 -3.83
CA SER A 76 -16.31 -3.57 -4.52
C SER A 76 -15.46 -2.85 -3.48
N ILE A 77 -14.16 -3.11 -3.45
CA ILE A 77 -13.23 -2.64 -2.41
C ILE A 77 -12.19 -1.72 -3.03
N LYS A 78 -12.14 -0.46 -2.57
CA LYS A 78 -11.06 0.47 -2.91
C LYS A 78 -9.90 0.31 -1.93
N LEU A 79 -8.72 0.02 -2.45
CA LEU A 79 -7.51 -0.24 -1.66
C LEU A 79 -6.70 1.05 -1.48
N GLY A 80 -6.92 1.75 -0.39
CA GLY A 80 -6.31 3.06 -0.11
C GLY A 80 -4.88 3.01 0.44
N ASP A 81 -4.32 1.81 0.69
CA ASP A 81 -2.99 1.64 1.27
C ASP A 81 -2.29 0.40 0.73
N TRP A 82 -0.92 0.40 0.74
CA TRP A 82 -0.11 -0.74 0.30
C TRP A 82 -0.07 -1.89 1.30
N GLY A 83 0.60 -2.98 0.91
CA GLY A 83 0.90 -4.13 1.75
C GLY A 83 -0.16 -5.21 1.72
N ASN A 84 0.00 -6.17 2.63
CA ASN A 84 -0.83 -7.37 2.68
C ASN A 84 -2.26 -7.02 3.09
N LYS A 85 -3.23 -7.55 2.35
CA LYS A 85 -4.66 -7.51 2.66
C LYS A 85 -5.15 -8.93 2.83
N HIS A 86 -5.58 -9.25 4.03
CA HIS A 86 -6.13 -10.56 4.39
C HIS A 86 -7.64 -10.47 4.42
N PHE A 87 -8.31 -11.06 3.43
CA PHE A 87 -9.77 -11.15 3.36
C PHE A 87 -10.25 -12.45 3.96
N ARG A 88 -11.40 -12.42 4.62
CA ARG A 88 -12.02 -13.59 5.25
C ARG A 88 -13.54 -13.56 5.21
N ILE A 89 -14.15 -14.71 4.93
CA ILE A 89 -15.57 -15.02 5.15
C ILE A 89 -15.65 -16.41 5.79
N GLY A 90 -16.16 -16.49 7.01
CA GLY A 90 -16.17 -17.75 7.75
C GLY A 90 -14.76 -18.33 7.90
N ASN A 91 -14.51 -19.51 7.31
CA ASN A 91 -13.21 -20.18 7.25
C ASN A 91 -12.45 -20.00 5.93
N ALA A 92 -13.03 -19.36 4.94
CA ALA A 92 -12.35 -19.04 3.69
C ALA A 92 -11.51 -17.77 3.83
N THR A 93 -10.31 -17.81 3.28
CA THR A 93 -9.35 -16.70 3.30
C THR A 93 -8.80 -16.43 1.90
N LEU A 94 -8.41 -15.18 1.67
CA LEU A 94 -7.77 -14.72 0.46
C LEU A 94 -6.74 -13.64 0.83
N ASP A 95 -5.50 -13.80 0.38
CA ASP A 95 -4.43 -12.83 0.59
C ASP A 95 -4.06 -12.13 -0.71
N LEU A 96 -3.93 -10.81 -0.63
CA LEU A 96 -3.48 -9.95 -1.73
C LEU A 96 -2.33 -9.06 -1.25
N VAL A 97 -1.51 -8.60 -2.20
CA VAL A 97 -0.47 -7.60 -1.92
C VAL A 97 -0.75 -6.36 -2.75
N VAL A 98 -1.09 -5.26 -2.09
CA VAL A 98 -1.28 -3.96 -2.74
C VAL A 98 0.09 -3.32 -2.97
N ILE A 99 0.36 -2.91 -4.21
CA ILE A 99 1.62 -2.33 -4.67
C ILE A 99 1.42 -0.90 -5.16
N GLY A 100 2.53 -0.20 -5.45
CA GLY A 100 2.53 1.13 -6.06
C GLY A 100 2.90 2.26 -5.10
N TRP A 101 3.14 3.44 -5.66
CA TRP A 101 3.62 4.61 -4.95
C TRP A 101 2.45 5.41 -4.36
N LYS A 102 2.53 5.69 -3.07
CA LYS A 102 1.59 6.55 -2.34
C LYS A 102 2.27 7.86 -2.00
N TYR A 103 1.57 8.98 -2.22
CA TYR A 103 1.94 10.27 -1.66
C TYR A 103 1.92 10.18 -0.12
N ILE A 104 2.98 10.65 0.51
CA ILE A 104 3.13 10.64 1.97
C ILE A 104 2.99 12.05 2.53
N ALA A 105 3.81 12.99 2.08
CA ALA A 105 3.82 14.36 2.58
C ALA A 105 4.55 15.30 1.64
N ASN A 106 4.27 16.60 1.81
CA ASN A 106 5.08 17.70 1.29
C ASN A 106 5.88 18.35 2.40
N TYR A 107 7.03 18.87 2.04
CA TYR A 107 7.95 19.59 2.91
C TYR A 107 8.46 20.86 2.22
N SER A 108 8.97 21.81 3.02
CA SER A 108 9.56 23.07 2.50
C SER A 108 8.62 23.84 1.57
N SER A 109 7.38 24.08 2.02
CA SER A 109 6.35 24.80 1.24
C SER A 109 6.13 24.18 -0.16
N ASP A 110 5.88 22.87 -0.18
CA ASP A 110 5.56 22.05 -1.36
C ASP A 110 6.70 21.88 -2.38
N ARG A 111 7.93 22.27 -2.03
CA ARG A 111 9.10 22.09 -2.90
C ARG A 111 9.71 20.70 -2.85
N ILE A 112 9.35 19.91 -1.85
CA ILE A 112 9.81 18.54 -1.64
C ILE A 112 8.62 17.66 -1.36
N THR A 113 8.43 16.63 -2.19
CA THR A 113 7.36 15.67 -2.05
C THR A 113 7.94 14.28 -1.80
N LEU A 114 7.45 13.63 -0.74
CA LEU A 114 7.80 12.25 -0.40
C LEU A 114 6.70 11.30 -0.87
N TYR A 115 7.10 10.26 -1.56
CA TYR A 115 6.29 9.10 -1.91
C TYR A 115 6.91 7.83 -1.33
N SER A 116 6.09 6.80 -1.10
CA SER A 116 6.58 5.48 -0.74
C SER A 116 5.70 4.39 -1.34
N ASP A 117 6.29 3.23 -1.63
CA ASP A 117 5.59 1.99 -1.94
C ASP A 117 5.57 1.02 -0.73
N GLY A 118 6.04 1.49 0.43
CA GLY A 118 6.14 0.72 1.67
C GLY A 118 7.48 0.01 1.87
N LYS A 119 8.30 -0.14 0.83
CA LYS A 119 9.68 -0.69 0.88
C LYS A 119 10.72 0.33 0.47
N TRP A 120 10.37 1.18 -0.47
CA TRP A 120 11.20 2.24 -1.02
C TRP A 120 10.59 3.60 -0.74
N GLY A 121 11.43 4.60 -0.58
CA GLY A 121 11.09 6.00 -0.58
C GLY A 121 11.53 6.66 -1.88
N MET A 122 10.73 7.61 -2.35
CA MET A 122 11.05 8.48 -3.48
C MET A 122 10.80 9.91 -3.05
N VAL A 123 11.85 10.74 -3.09
CA VAL A 123 11.76 12.16 -2.80
C VAL A 123 11.93 12.93 -4.10
N VAL A 124 10.91 13.68 -4.49
CA VAL A 124 10.94 14.61 -5.61
C VAL A 124 11.21 16.01 -5.07
N ILE A 125 12.25 16.66 -5.56
CA ILE A 125 12.67 17.99 -5.17
C ILE A 125 12.52 18.91 -6.38
N SER A 126 11.77 20.00 -6.21
CA SER A 126 11.53 20.98 -7.24
C SER A 126 11.31 22.35 -6.63
N GLY A 127 12.34 23.18 -6.61
CA GLY A 127 12.20 24.51 -6.04
C GLY A 127 13.48 25.32 -5.99
N THR A 128 13.32 26.55 -5.48
CA THR A 128 14.42 27.48 -5.27
C THR A 128 14.58 27.77 -3.78
N TRP A 129 15.81 27.75 -3.33
CA TRP A 129 16.23 28.10 -1.97
C TRP A 129 17.24 29.23 -1.98
N SER A 130 17.33 29.91 -0.85
CA SER A 130 18.35 30.94 -0.62
C SER A 130 19.02 30.66 0.72
N ASN A 131 20.33 30.81 0.78
CA ASN A 131 21.09 30.75 2.03
C ASN A 131 22.19 31.80 2.06
N SER A 132 22.58 32.19 3.26
CA SER A 132 23.60 33.20 3.54
C SER A 132 24.99 32.61 3.81
N THR A 133 25.11 31.27 3.91
CA THR A 133 26.34 30.57 4.23
C THR A 133 26.64 29.50 3.18
N SER A 134 27.94 29.19 3.01
CA SER A 134 28.39 27.99 2.28
C SER A 134 28.39 26.79 3.22
N GLY A 135 28.42 25.58 2.65
CA GLY A 135 28.46 24.31 3.38
C GLY A 135 27.16 23.52 3.26
N GLU A 136 26.91 22.67 4.24
CA GLU A 136 25.70 21.85 4.29
C GLU A 136 24.47 22.70 4.56
N VAL A 137 23.45 22.53 3.73
CA VAL A 137 22.13 23.13 3.90
C VAL A 137 21.10 22.03 3.97
N VAL A 138 20.31 22.00 5.05
CA VAL A 138 19.18 21.10 5.20
C VAL A 138 17.99 21.68 4.43
N LEU A 139 17.55 20.99 3.38
CA LEU A 139 16.38 21.37 2.58
C LEU A 139 15.07 20.97 3.25
N ALA A 140 15.04 19.81 3.89
CA ALA A 140 13.91 19.30 4.67
C ALA A 140 14.36 18.23 5.67
N THR A 141 13.50 18.00 6.67
CA THR A 141 13.54 16.81 7.54
C THR A 141 12.28 16.00 7.27
N ILE A 142 12.45 14.80 6.76
CA ILE A 142 11.33 13.89 6.47
C ILE A 142 10.90 13.14 7.73
N ASN A 143 9.66 12.60 7.70
CA ASN A 143 9.15 11.80 8.81
C ASN A 143 10.07 10.58 9.06
N SER A 144 10.40 10.35 10.33
CA SER A 144 11.29 9.27 10.79
C SER A 144 10.82 7.86 10.42
N GLU A 145 9.55 7.67 10.09
CA GLU A 145 9.03 6.38 9.60
C GLU A 145 9.48 6.04 8.19
N TYR A 146 9.97 7.03 7.43
CA TYR A 146 10.35 6.91 6.02
C TYR A 146 11.82 7.23 5.77
N TYR A 147 12.67 7.09 6.78
CA TYR A 147 14.10 7.38 6.60
C TYR A 147 14.83 6.28 5.80
N PRO A 148 15.89 6.63 5.07
CA PRO A 148 16.70 5.69 4.29
C PRO A 148 17.40 4.65 5.16
N PHE A 149 17.50 3.40 4.66
CA PHE A 149 18.34 2.35 5.25
C PHE A 149 19.82 2.74 5.26
N SER A 150 20.25 3.44 4.21
CA SER A 150 21.59 4.02 4.10
C SER A 150 21.47 5.38 3.43
N ASN A 151 22.43 6.27 3.69
CA ASN A 151 22.48 7.55 3.01
C ASN A 151 22.60 7.33 1.50
N VAL A 152 21.81 8.05 0.73
CA VAL A 152 21.84 8.06 -0.73
C VAL A 152 22.15 9.46 -1.22
N SER A 153 22.78 9.54 -2.38
CA SER A 153 23.07 10.82 -3.03
C SER A 153 22.78 10.75 -4.51
N THR A 154 22.43 11.90 -5.09
CA THR A 154 22.37 12.10 -6.52
C THR A 154 23.12 13.38 -6.86
N ASN A 155 23.88 13.32 -7.95
CA ASN A 155 24.54 14.51 -8.48
C ASN A 155 23.50 15.27 -9.31
N TYR A 156 23.08 16.39 -8.81
CA TYR A 156 22.26 17.29 -9.59
C TYR A 156 22.41 18.73 -9.12
N SER A 157 22.60 19.63 -10.06
CA SER A 157 22.28 21.03 -9.85
C SER A 157 21.96 21.74 -11.15
N TYR A 158 20.97 22.57 -11.09
CA TYR A 158 20.81 23.70 -11.99
C TYR A 158 20.93 24.98 -11.16
N ALA A 159 22.13 25.48 -11.01
CA ALA A 159 22.40 26.85 -10.63
C ALA A 159 23.85 27.19 -10.97
N GLN A 160 24.03 28.02 -11.99
CA GLN A 160 25.30 28.74 -12.28
C GLN A 160 26.58 27.89 -12.08
N ASN A 161 26.79 26.92 -12.95
CA ASN A 161 28.08 26.22 -13.17
C ASN A 161 28.69 25.40 -12.00
N SER A 162 27.95 24.99 -10.99
CA SER A 162 28.49 24.08 -9.96
C SER A 162 27.61 22.85 -9.75
N TYR A 163 28.16 21.68 -10.03
CA TYR A 163 27.55 20.39 -9.67
C TYR A 163 27.58 20.22 -8.16
N GLN A 164 26.44 19.98 -7.57
CA GLN A 164 26.30 19.76 -6.15
C GLN A 164 25.50 18.48 -5.90
N ALA A 165 25.90 17.72 -4.92
CA ALA A 165 25.18 16.51 -4.52
C ALA A 165 24.00 16.89 -3.64
N VAL A 166 22.82 16.39 -3.98
CA VAL A 166 21.69 16.27 -3.04
C VAL A 166 21.77 14.89 -2.43
N TYR A 167 21.70 14.81 -1.10
CA TYR A 167 21.87 13.57 -0.38
C TYR A 167 20.98 13.49 0.86
N THR A 168 20.84 12.28 1.39
CA THR A 168 20.17 12.06 2.67
C THR A 168 21.21 11.89 3.78
N ALA A 169 20.92 12.46 4.96
CA ALA A 169 21.68 12.29 6.18
C ALA A 169 20.69 11.90 7.31
N GLY A 170 20.47 10.61 7.48
CA GLY A 170 19.38 10.09 8.30
C GLY A 170 18.03 10.57 7.78
N THR A 171 17.26 11.29 8.57
CA THR A 171 15.97 11.87 8.17
C THR A 171 16.08 13.18 7.40
N LYS A 172 17.28 13.75 7.23
CA LYS A 172 17.49 15.04 6.56
C LYS A 172 17.75 14.84 5.07
N ILE A 173 17.22 15.75 4.28
CA ILE A 173 17.56 15.93 2.87
C ILE A 173 18.44 17.17 2.80
N CYS A 174 19.66 16.99 2.35
CA CYS A 174 20.73 17.99 2.39
C CYS A 174 21.29 18.29 1.00
N ILE A 175 21.88 19.47 0.88
CA ILE A 175 22.73 19.86 -0.22
C ILE A 175 24.02 20.48 0.36
N ASN A 176 25.16 20.19 -0.25
CA ASN A 176 26.42 20.84 0.11
C ASN A 176 26.75 21.92 -0.93
N ARG A 177 26.92 23.17 -0.49
CA ARG A 177 27.15 24.32 -1.37
C ARG A 177 28.47 25.02 -1.12
N SER A 178 29.06 25.46 -2.23
CA SER A 178 30.30 26.23 -2.21
C SER A 178 30.07 27.77 -2.20
N GLY A 179 28.82 28.25 -2.18
CA GLY A 179 28.51 29.69 -2.27
C GLY A 179 27.22 30.07 -1.56
N THR A 180 26.94 31.37 -1.53
CA THR A 180 25.72 31.95 -0.96
C THR A 180 24.77 32.45 -2.06
N GLY A 181 23.52 32.78 -1.66
CA GLY A 181 22.51 33.30 -2.59
C GLY A 181 21.44 32.31 -2.97
N SER A 182 20.63 32.64 -4.00
CA SER A 182 19.54 31.82 -4.50
C SER A 182 20.01 30.71 -5.43
N TYR A 183 19.37 29.55 -5.35
CA TYR A 183 19.65 28.38 -6.20
C TYR A 183 18.41 27.51 -6.40
N GLY A 184 18.30 26.89 -7.57
CA GLY A 184 17.28 25.89 -7.86
C GLY A 184 17.79 24.48 -7.59
N VAL A 185 16.94 23.61 -7.10
CA VAL A 185 17.19 22.18 -6.97
C VAL A 185 16.04 21.42 -7.60
N TYR A 186 16.36 20.55 -8.57
CA TYR A 186 15.38 19.77 -9.32
C TYR A 186 15.94 18.35 -9.48
N CYS A 187 15.52 17.44 -8.65
CA CYS A 187 15.99 16.05 -8.71
C CYS A 187 15.01 15.08 -8.04
N THR A 188 15.26 13.80 -8.23
CA THR A 188 14.57 12.72 -7.53
C THR A 188 15.58 11.81 -6.86
N LEU A 189 15.37 11.53 -5.58
CA LEU A 189 16.13 10.57 -4.80
C LEU A 189 15.28 9.32 -4.58
N TYR A 190 15.87 8.14 -4.80
CA TYR A 190 15.27 6.86 -4.45
C TYR A 190 16.11 6.20 -3.36
N PHE A 191 15.46 5.63 -2.38
CA PHE A 191 16.13 4.92 -1.29
C PHE A 191 15.27 3.79 -0.75
N ARG A 192 15.92 2.74 -0.24
CA ARG A 192 15.24 1.70 0.51
C ARG A 192 14.89 2.22 1.90
N LEU A 193 13.69 1.93 2.40
CA LEU A 193 13.32 2.26 3.77
C LEU A 193 14.12 1.42 4.77
N ALA A 194 14.55 2.01 5.87
CA ALA A 194 15.21 1.29 6.96
C ALA A 194 14.26 0.30 7.63
N THR A 195 12.97 0.65 7.70
CA THR A 195 11.92 -0.23 8.20
C THR A 195 10.84 -0.36 7.12
N PRO A 196 10.82 -1.45 6.35
CA PRO A 196 9.75 -1.72 5.41
C PRO A 196 8.38 -1.80 6.12
N LYS A 197 7.33 -1.37 5.44
CA LYS A 197 5.97 -1.30 6.00
C LYS A 197 5.18 -2.60 5.83
N TYR A 198 5.72 -3.57 5.06
CA TYR A 198 5.16 -4.92 4.86
C TYR A 198 6.21 -5.90 4.33
#